data_93cae5e2c47d376b784b1f6e557a2d3e
#
_entry.id   93cae5e2c47d376b784b1f6e557a2d3e
#
_cell.length_a   1.000
_cell.length_b   1.000
_cell.length_c   1.000
_cell.angle_alpha   90.00
_cell.angle_beta   90.00
_cell.angle_gamma   90.00
#
_symmetry.space_group_name_H-M   'P 1'
#
loop_
_entity.id
_entity.type
_entity.pdbx_description
1 polymer ?
#
loop_
_entity_poly.entity_id
_entity_poly.type
_entity_poly.pdbx_seq_one_letter_code
_entity_poly.pdbx_strand_id
1 'polypeptide(L)'
;SPLWFNETVGEVISSGGDYGKTELGKGKRVLVEFVSANPTGPMHIGNARGGALGDSLSSVLQFAGYEVEREFYVNDAGNQIEKFGKSLSIRYMQIADGNKADVIASYGDDDVCRKIFEDEENFPMPEDVYKGVDIIEHAYNFYKINGGEFVNADEESRKCALVEYALPLNIDGLEKDLAKYRIVYDTWFRESSLHKSGAVKQIVDMLTEKGQTYEKDGAIWFKASDFGDDQDRVLVRANGIPTYFVPDIAYHYNKLVTRGFDKAIDILGADHHGYIARMKAALTALGVDASKLDIVIMQMVMLVRNGE
;
A
#
# COMPACT_ATOMS: atom_id res chain seq x y z
N SER A 1 -38.86 -1.85 -32.67
CA SER A 1 -39.70 -2.92 -33.23
C SER A 1 -39.87 -4.02 -32.16
N PRO A 2 -41.09 -4.61 -31.99
CA PRO A 2 -41.28 -5.76 -31.08
C PRO A 2 -40.38 -6.95 -31.42
N LEU A 3 -40.03 -7.15 -32.66
CA LEU A 3 -39.09 -8.19 -33.10
C LEU A 3 -37.71 -8.00 -32.48
N TRP A 4 -37.18 -6.79 -32.43
CA TRP A 4 -35.89 -6.49 -31.83
C TRP A 4 -35.87 -6.83 -30.33
N PHE A 5 -36.95 -6.50 -29.59
CA PHE A 5 -37.04 -6.87 -28.18
C PHE A 5 -37.01 -8.41 -27.97
N ASN A 6 -37.73 -9.15 -28.80
CA ASN A 6 -37.77 -10.61 -28.72
C ASN A 6 -36.42 -11.24 -29.03
N GLU A 7 -35.71 -10.73 -30.04
CA GLU A 7 -34.37 -11.17 -30.40
C GLU A 7 -33.38 -10.89 -29.26
N THR A 8 -33.35 -9.65 -28.74
CA THR A 8 -32.47 -9.27 -27.63
C THR A 8 -32.77 -10.10 -26.37
N VAL A 9 -34.03 -10.31 -26.02
CA VAL A 9 -34.39 -11.15 -24.86
C VAL A 9 -33.95 -12.60 -25.10
N GLY A 10 -34.09 -13.11 -26.31
CA GLY A 10 -33.60 -14.43 -26.69
C GLY A 10 -32.07 -14.56 -26.54
N GLU A 11 -31.33 -13.55 -26.97
CA GLU A 11 -29.86 -13.49 -26.78
C GLU A 11 -29.49 -13.42 -25.31
N VAL A 12 -30.13 -12.57 -24.51
CA VAL A 12 -29.87 -12.46 -23.06
C VAL A 12 -30.09 -13.80 -22.37
N ILE A 13 -31.19 -14.50 -22.68
CA ILE A 13 -31.53 -15.79 -22.09
C ILE A 13 -30.51 -16.86 -22.51
N SER A 14 -30.14 -16.90 -23.79
CA SER A 14 -29.22 -17.92 -24.32
C SER A 14 -27.79 -17.70 -23.84
N SER A 15 -27.33 -16.45 -23.76
CA SER A 15 -25.98 -16.09 -23.31
C SER A 15 -25.84 -16.10 -21.79
N GLY A 16 -26.95 -15.94 -21.06
CA GLY A 16 -26.93 -15.92 -19.59
C GLY A 16 -25.93 -14.91 -19.01
N GLY A 17 -24.99 -15.36 -18.17
CA GLY A 17 -23.97 -14.54 -17.58
C GLY A 17 -22.91 -13.99 -18.55
N ASP A 18 -22.83 -14.50 -19.77
CA ASP A 18 -21.89 -14.04 -20.80
C ASP A 18 -22.50 -12.97 -21.74
N TYR A 19 -23.76 -12.58 -21.55
CA TYR A 19 -24.39 -11.55 -22.38
C TYR A 19 -23.64 -10.20 -22.25
N GLY A 20 -23.22 -9.65 -23.38
CA GLY A 20 -22.42 -8.42 -23.44
C GLY A 20 -20.90 -8.63 -23.33
N LYS A 21 -20.42 -9.85 -23.13
CA LYS A 21 -18.99 -10.17 -23.17
C LYS A 21 -18.42 -9.90 -24.55
N THR A 22 -17.19 -9.38 -24.58
CA THR A 22 -16.50 -9.05 -25.83
C THR A 22 -15.06 -9.51 -25.79
N GLU A 23 -14.40 -9.54 -26.96
CA GLU A 23 -12.98 -9.85 -27.13
C GLU A 23 -12.15 -8.58 -27.45
N LEU A 24 -12.57 -7.41 -26.98
CA LEU A 24 -11.86 -6.14 -27.22
C LEU A 24 -10.41 -6.18 -26.68
N GLY A 25 -10.22 -6.82 -25.53
CA GLY A 25 -8.92 -6.98 -24.90
C GLY A 25 -7.97 -7.91 -25.63
N LYS A 26 -8.48 -8.85 -26.40
CA LYS A 26 -7.69 -9.88 -27.15
C LYS A 26 -6.63 -10.56 -26.28
N GLY A 27 -6.93 -10.85 -25.03
CA GLY A 27 -6.03 -11.47 -24.07
C GLY A 27 -4.84 -10.60 -23.63
N LYS A 28 -4.87 -9.28 -23.88
CA LYS A 28 -3.84 -8.38 -23.32
C LYS A 28 -3.88 -8.38 -21.82
N ARG A 29 -2.68 -8.42 -21.22
CA ARG A 29 -2.51 -8.47 -19.77
C ARG A 29 -2.58 -7.07 -19.17
N VAL A 30 -3.50 -6.87 -18.24
CA VAL A 30 -3.69 -5.60 -17.51
C VAL A 30 -3.54 -5.82 -16.02
N LEU A 31 -2.69 -5.04 -15.37
CA LEU A 31 -2.61 -4.99 -13.92
C LEU A 31 -3.44 -3.81 -13.42
N VAL A 32 -4.29 -4.04 -12.44
CA VAL A 32 -5.04 -2.99 -11.75
C VAL A 32 -4.64 -2.99 -10.28
N GLU A 33 -3.95 -1.92 -9.88
CA GLU A 33 -3.59 -1.67 -8.49
C GLU A 33 -4.61 -0.74 -7.84
N PHE A 34 -5.11 -1.12 -6.68
CA PHE A 34 -6.08 -0.30 -5.96
C PHE A 34 -6.09 -0.58 -4.46
N VAL A 35 -6.57 0.36 -3.68
CA VAL A 35 -6.54 0.41 -2.21
C VAL A 35 -5.13 0.61 -1.70
N SER A 36 -4.25 -0.37 -1.76
CA SER A 36 -2.83 -0.32 -1.35
C SER A 36 -2.60 0.47 -0.05
N ALA A 37 -3.44 0.19 0.97
CA ALA A 37 -3.37 0.85 2.26
C ALA A 37 -2.13 0.39 3.05
N ASN A 38 -1.53 1.29 3.82
CA ASN A 38 -0.40 0.94 4.68
C ASN A 38 -0.80 -0.14 5.71
N PRO A 39 -0.04 -1.21 5.87
CA PRO A 39 -0.36 -2.32 6.76
C PRO A 39 -0.02 -2.01 8.24
N THR A 40 -0.18 -0.75 8.64
CA THR A 40 0.13 -0.25 9.99
C THR A 40 -1.11 -0.07 10.86
N GLY A 41 -2.25 -0.56 10.41
CA GLY A 41 -3.53 -0.52 11.11
C GLY A 41 -4.71 -0.92 10.21
N PRO A 42 -5.95 -0.87 10.72
CA PRO A 42 -7.14 -1.22 9.96
C PRO A 42 -7.45 -0.22 8.84
N MET A 43 -8.16 -0.69 7.81
CA MET A 43 -8.64 0.20 6.74
C MET A 43 -9.71 1.17 7.25
N HIS A 44 -9.79 2.32 6.60
CA HIS A 44 -10.84 3.31 6.82
C HIS A 44 -11.80 3.38 5.62
N ILE A 45 -12.95 4.06 5.81
CA ILE A 45 -14.01 4.14 4.78
C ILE A 45 -13.54 4.72 3.45
N GLY A 46 -12.50 5.57 3.45
CA GLY A 46 -11.89 6.11 2.24
C GLY A 46 -11.36 5.02 1.30
N ASN A 47 -10.84 3.93 1.86
CA ASN A 47 -10.33 2.81 1.08
C ASN A 47 -11.45 2.04 0.34
N ALA A 48 -12.69 2.04 0.88
CA ALA A 48 -13.80 1.33 0.28
C ALA A 48 -14.16 1.87 -1.13
N ARG A 49 -14.06 3.18 -1.36
CA ARG A 49 -14.28 3.77 -2.71
C ARG A 49 -13.27 3.24 -3.71
N GLY A 50 -11.98 3.22 -3.34
CA GLY A 50 -10.91 2.67 -4.17
C GLY A 50 -11.12 1.20 -4.47
N GLY A 51 -11.52 0.45 -3.46
CA GLY A 51 -11.86 -0.96 -3.58
C GLY A 51 -13.00 -1.20 -4.58
N ALA A 52 -14.12 -0.49 -4.41
CA ALA A 52 -15.27 -0.63 -5.31
C ALA A 52 -14.93 -0.26 -6.76
N LEU A 53 -14.20 0.83 -6.95
CA LEU A 53 -13.80 1.29 -8.29
C LEU A 53 -12.83 0.31 -8.96
N GLY A 54 -11.79 -0.13 -8.22
CA GLY A 54 -10.77 -1.03 -8.75
C GLY A 54 -11.33 -2.40 -9.11
N ASP A 55 -12.13 -2.98 -8.24
CA ASP A 55 -12.74 -4.29 -8.51
C ASP A 55 -13.76 -4.23 -9.65
N SER A 56 -14.61 -3.16 -9.69
CA SER A 56 -15.55 -2.97 -10.79
C SER A 56 -14.83 -2.77 -12.13
N LEU A 57 -13.76 -1.95 -12.17
CA LEU A 57 -12.97 -1.74 -13.37
C LEU A 57 -12.30 -3.04 -13.83
N SER A 58 -11.72 -3.79 -12.90
CA SER A 58 -11.12 -5.10 -13.18
C SER A 58 -12.13 -6.07 -13.78
N SER A 59 -13.32 -6.13 -13.20
CA SER A 59 -14.41 -7.00 -13.68
C SER A 59 -14.89 -6.60 -15.08
N VAL A 60 -15.04 -5.29 -15.35
CA VAL A 60 -15.43 -4.80 -16.70
C VAL A 60 -14.34 -5.11 -17.74
N LEU A 61 -13.06 -4.93 -17.39
CA LEU A 61 -11.94 -5.27 -18.28
C LEU A 61 -11.88 -6.78 -18.57
N GLN A 62 -12.09 -7.63 -17.56
CA GLN A 62 -12.18 -9.09 -17.77
C GLN A 62 -13.34 -9.43 -18.71
N PHE A 63 -14.50 -8.79 -18.52
CA PHE A 63 -15.66 -8.98 -19.36
C PHE A 63 -15.44 -8.52 -20.79
N ALA A 64 -14.55 -7.52 -20.98
CA ALA A 64 -14.10 -7.04 -22.27
C ALA A 64 -12.98 -7.88 -22.93
N GLY A 65 -12.59 -9.01 -22.34
CA GLY A 65 -11.61 -9.93 -22.90
C GLY A 65 -10.14 -9.61 -22.60
N TYR A 66 -9.86 -8.84 -21.56
CA TYR A 66 -8.52 -8.65 -21.02
C TYR A 66 -8.19 -9.73 -19.98
N GLU A 67 -6.90 -10.09 -19.89
CA GLU A 67 -6.35 -10.85 -18.76
C GLU A 67 -5.98 -9.86 -17.64
N VAL A 68 -6.82 -9.78 -16.61
CA VAL A 68 -6.66 -8.79 -15.53
C VAL A 68 -6.08 -9.43 -14.30
N GLU A 69 -5.04 -8.81 -13.75
CA GLU A 69 -4.47 -9.11 -12.45
C GLU A 69 -4.79 -7.97 -11.46
N ARG A 70 -5.48 -8.29 -10.36
CA ARG A 70 -5.75 -7.37 -9.24
C ARG A 70 -4.58 -7.40 -8.29
N GLU A 71 -3.99 -6.26 -8.02
CA GLU A 71 -2.82 -6.16 -7.14
C GLU A 71 -3.04 -5.20 -5.99
N PHE A 72 -2.64 -5.66 -4.80
CA PHE A 72 -2.50 -4.82 -3.62
C PHE A 72 -1.00 -4.61 -3.35
N TYR A 73 -0.55 -3.36 -3.35
CA TYR A 73 0.82 -3.01 -2.97
C TYR A 73 0.92 -2.91 -1.46
N VAL A 74 1.77 -3.73 -0.86
CA VAL A 74 2.04 -3.77 0.58
C VAL A 74 3.29 -2.95 0.86
N ASN A 75 3.13 -1.78 1.43
CA ASN A 75 4.24 -0.95 1.91
C ASN A 75 4.76 -1.53 3.24
N ASP A 76 5.59 -2.58 3.15
CA ASP A 76 6.19 -3.30 4.28
C ASP A 76 7.64 -2.87 4.54
N ALA A 77 8.03 -1.66 4.13
CA ALA A 77 9.34 -1.07 4.30
C ALA A 77 9.28 0.44 4.58
N GLY A 78 10.41 1.03 4.95
CA GLY A 78 10.55 2.49 5.09
C GLY A 78 9.90 3.08 6.35
N ASN A 79 9.70 4.41 6.34
CA ASN A 79 9.35 5.19 7.53
C ASN A 79 8.04 4.78 8.22
N GLN A 80 7.06 4.26 7.49
CA GLN A 80 5.78 3.85 8.08
C GLN A 80 5.99 2.63 8.99
N ILE A 81 6.82 1.69 8.55
CA ILE A 81 7.16 0.49 9.33
C ILE A 81 8.05 0.85 10.52
N GLU A 82 9.00 1.77 10.36
CA GLU A 82 9.79 2.31 11.47
C GLU A 82 8.89 2.94 12.54
N LYS A 83 7.96 3.79 12.13
CA LYS A 83 7.00 4.41 13.01
C LYS A 83 6.09 3.39 13.71
N PHE A 84 5.66 2.35 12.98
CA PHE A 84 4.87 1.25 13.49
C PHE A 84 5.64 0.47 14.57
N GLY A 85 6.88 0.07 14.26
CA GLY A 85 7.75 -0.62 15.21
C GLY A 85 8.03 0.19 16.47
N LYS A 86 8.29 1.50 16.33
CA LYS A 86 8.45 2.43 17.46
C LYS A 86 7.19 2.46 18.33
N SER A 87 6.02 2.54 17.72
CA SER A 87 4.74 2.56 18.43
C SER A 87 4.49 1.30 19.24
N LEU A 88 4.72 0.14 18.62
CA LEU A 88 4.62 -1.18 19.26
C LEU A 88 5.62 -1.33 20.41
N SER A 89 6.88 -0.89 20.18
CA SER A 89 7.94 -0.95 21.18
C SER A 89 7.60 -0.15 22.44
N ILE A 90 7.08 1.08 22.29
CA ILE A 90 6.66 1.91 23.42
C ILE A 90 5.54 1.23 24.20
N ARG A 91 4.49 0.74 23.53
CA ARG A 91 3.38 0.05 24.16
C ARG A 91 3.82 -1.23 24.86
N TYR A 92 4.68 -2.04 24.24
CA TYR A 92 5.25 -3.22 24.85
C TYR A 92 6.01 -2.90 26.15
N MET A 93 6.86 -1.85 26.15
CA MET A 93 7.61 -1.42 27.33
C MET A 93 6.68 -0.91 28.44
N GLN A 94 5.60 -0.18 28.09
CA GLN A 94 4.60 0.27 29.06
C GLN A 94 3.87 -0.90 29.72
N ILE A 95 3.53 -1.94 28.93
CA ILE A 95 2.84 -3.13 29.41
C ILE A 95 3.77 -3.99 30.30
N ALA A 96 5.05 -4.08 29.95
CA ALA A 96 6.05 -4.85 30.69
C ALA A 96 6.56 -4.12 31.95
N ASP A 97 6.22 -2.86 32.15
CA ASP A 97 6.62 -2.07 33.32
C ASP A 97 5.99 -2.62 34.61
N GLY A 98 6.81 -3.20 35.48
CA GLY A 98 6.35 -3.76 36.75
C GLY A 98 5.64 -2.78 37.67
N ASN A 99 5.93 -1.48 37.58
CA ASN A 99 5.21 -0.44 38.33
C ASN A 99 3.77 -0.21 37.85
N LYS A 100 3.44 -0.68 36.64
CA LYS A 100 2.11 -0.57 36.04
C LYS A 100 1.31 -1.88 36.10
N ALA A 101 1.90 -2.94 36.61
CA ALA A 101 1.27 -4.26 36.68
C ALA A 101 -0.05 -4.24 37.45
N ASP A 102 -0.10 -3.53 38.61
CA ASP A 102 -1.30 -3.41 39.41
C ASP A 102 -2.41 -2.58 38.70
N VAL A 103 -2.02 -1.55 37.95
CA VAL A 103 -2.93 -0.74 37.15
C VAL A 103 -3.56 -1.61 36.04
N ILE A 104 -2.73 -2.32 35.31
CA ILE A 104 -3.19 -3.22 34.24
C ILE A 104 -4.08 -4.35 34.80
N ALA A 105 -3.70 -4.93 35.95
CA ALA A 105 -4.46 -5.99 36.62
C ALA A 105 -5.84 -5.49 37.15
N SER A 106 -5.99 -4.17 37.40
CA SER A 106 -7.27 -3.58 37.78
C SER A 106 -8.28 -3.49 36.64
N TYR A 107 -7.82 -3.61 35.37
CA TYR A 107 -8.66 -3.66 34.19
C TYR A 107 -9.15 -5.12 33.97
N GLY A 108 -10.37 -5.31 33.53
CA GLY A 108 -10.83 -6.65 33.12
C GLY A 108 -10.13 -7.06 31.83
N ASP A 109 -9.82 -8.34 31.66
CA ASP A 109 -9.02 -8.87 30.52
C ASP A 109 -9.54 -8.39 29.15
N ASP A 110 -10.86 -8.30 28.97
CA ASP A 110 -11.48 -7.86 27.72
C ASP A 110 -11.35 -6.34 27.48
N ASP A 111 -11.08 -5.55 28.53
CA ASP A 111 -11.03 -4.09 28.50
C ASP A 111 -9.61 -3.50 28.57
N VAL A 112 -8.59 -4.33 28.79
CA VAL A 112 -7.22 -3.86 29.04
C VAL A 112 -6.74 -2.89 27.96
N CYS A 113 -6.86 -3.27 26.69
CA CYS A 113 -6.35 -2.45 25.58
C CYS A 113 -7.09 -1.11 25.48
N ARG A 114 -8.41 -1.12 25.66
CA ARG A 114 -9.21 0.10 25.66
C ARG A 114 -8.89 1.00 26.84
N LYS A 115 -8.70 0.45 28.04
CA LYS A 115 -8.37 1.20 29.24
C LYS A 115 -6.98 1.81 29.19
N ILE A 116 -5.99 1.09 28.66
CA ILE A 116 -4.64 1.64 28.39
C ILE A 116 -4.74 2.80 27.37
N PHE A 117 -5.60 2.69 26.36
CA PHE A 117 -5.82 3.74 25.38
C PHE A 117 -6.45 5.01 25.99
N GLU A 118 -7.41 4.85 26.90
CA GLU A 118 -8.11 5.94 27.58
C GLU A 118 -7.26 6.60 28.69
N ASP A 119 -6.29 5.89 29.26
CA ASP A 119 -5.43 6.34 30.36
C ASP A 119 -4.11 6.95 29.86
N GLU A 120 -4.21 8.16 29.27
CA GLU A 120 -3.03 8.88 28.77
C GLU A 120 -2.05 9.31 29.87
N GLU A 121 -2.49 9.44 31.10
CA GLU A 121 -1.64 9.85 32.23
C GLU A 121 -0.63 8.73 32.59
N ASN A 122 -1.09 7.49 32.70
CA ASN A 122 -0.25 6.34 32.99
C ASN A 122 0.43 5.77 31.76
N PHE A 123 -0.16 5.93 30.56
CA PHE A 123 0.32 5.35 29.29
C PHE A 123 0.50 6.39 28.19
N PRO A 124 1.33 7.44 28.41
CA PRO A 124 1.51 8.51 27.42
C PRO A 124 2.17 8.03 26.15
N MET A 125 1.80 8.64 25.01
CA MET A 125 2.40 8.35 23.71
C MET A 125 2.91 9.65 23.06
N PRO A 126 4.09 9.63 22.41
CA PRO A 126 4.59 10.74 21.62
C PRO A 126 3.63 11.12 20.47
N GLU A 127 3.77 12.35 19.93
CA GLU A 127 2.91 12.80 18.83
C GLU A 127 3.22 12.09 17.50
N ASP A 128 4.45 11.73 17.27
CA ASP A 128 4.97 11.18 16.01
C ASP A 128 4.81 9.66 15.87
N VAL A 129 3.94 9.02 16.66
CA VAL A 129 3.69 7.57 16.64
C VAL A 129 2.21 7.24 16.41
N TYR A 130 1.93 5.98 16.12
CA TYR A 130 0.55 5.47 16.07
C TYR A 130 0.02 5.22 17.48
N LYS A 131 -1.21 5.67 17.74
CA LYS A 131 -1.81 5.64 19.09
C LYS A 131 -3.01 4.70 19.20
N GLY A 132 -3.43 4.06 18.11
CA GLY A 132 -4.65 3.24 18.04
C GLY A 132 -4.68 2.08 19.04
N VAL A 133 -5.89 1.60 19.34
CA VAL A 133 -6.10 0.43 20.20
C VAL A 133 -5.44 -0.82 19.62
N ASP A 134 -5.44 -0.94 18.31
CA ASP A 134 -4.78 -2.00 17.55
C ASP A 134 -3.28 -2.12 17.87
N ILE A 135 -2.58 -1.00 18.06
CA ILE A 135 -1.16 -0.99 18.48
C ILE A 135 -1.01 -1.62 19.87
N ILE A 136 -1.93 -1.30 20.79
CA ILE A 136 -1.93 -1.84 22.13
C ILE A 136 -2.24 -3.34 22.11
N GLU A 137 -3.22 -3.75 21.32
CA GLU A 137 -3.61 -5.16 21.14
C GLU A 137 -2.44 -6.01 20.65
N HIS A 138 -1.71 -5.54 19.65
CA HIS A 138 -0.52 -6.23 19.14
C HIS A 138 0.56 -6.32 20.22
N ALA A 139 0.90 -5.23 20.89
CA ALA A 139 1.91 -5.20 21.94
C ALA A 139 1.51 -6.08 23.13
N TYR A 140 0.25 -6.05 23.55
CA TYR A 140 -0.27 -6.85 24.65
C TYR A 140 -0.29 -8.35 24.31
N ASN A 141 -0.73 -8.72 23.12
CA ASN A 141 -0.72 -10.10 22.66
C ASN A 141 0.70 -10.65 22.52
N PHE A 142 1.63 -9.82 22.00
CA PHE A 142 3.05 -10.17 21.96
C PHE A 142 3.64 -10.39 23.36
N TYR A 143 3.30 -9.51 24.31
CA TYR A 143 3.71 -9.66 25.72
C TYR A 143 3.14 -10.93 26.36
N LYS A 144 1.88 -11.29 26.08
CA LYS A 144 1.30 -12.56 26.59
C LYS A 144 2.06 -13.81 26.11
N ILE A 145 2.67 -13.74 24.92
CA ILE A 145 3.42 -14.86 24.33
C ILE A 145 4.86 -14.87 24.84
N ASN A 146 5.54 -13.73 24.88
CA ASN A 146 6.97 -13.61 25.11
C ASN A 146 7.33 -13.06 26.51
N GLY A 147 6.33 -12.62 27.28
CA GLY A 147 6.57 -11.97 28.57
C GLY A 147 7.50 -10.78 28.46
N GLY A 148 8.45 -10.66 29.36
CA GLY A 148 9.45 -9.59 29.42
C GLY A 148 10.74 -9.88 28.63
N GLU A 149 10.78 -10.86 27.74
CA GLU A 149 12.00 -11.29 27.04
C GLU A 149 12.73 -10.14 26.32
N PHE A 150 11.98 -9.24 25.69
CA PHE A 150 12.53 -8.13 24.92
C PHE A 150 12.70 -6.82 25.71
N VAL A 151 12.45 -6.79 27.02
CA VAL A 151 12.60 -5.58 27.85
C VAL A 151 14.04 -5.08 27.84
N ASN A 152 15.00 -6.00 27.95
CA ASN A 152 16.43 -5.70 27.99
C ASN A 152 17.11 -5.76 26.60
N ALA A 153 16.36 -6.08 25.53
CA ALA A 153 16.87 -6.00 24.18
C ALA A 153 17.07 -4.54 23.77
N ASP A 154 18.01 -4.30 22.83
CA ASP A 154 18.12 -2.99 22.22
C ASP A 154 16.82 -2.63 21.47
N GLU A 155 16.62 -1.34 21.28
CA GLU A 155 15.36 -0.84 20.69
C GLU A 155 15.12 -1.40 19.27
N GLU A 156 16.18 -1.55 18.48
CA GLU A 156 16.07 -2.04 17.11
C GLU A 156 15.65 -3.52 17.07
N SER A 157 16.29 -4.37 17.85
CA SER A 157 15.92 -5.79 17.99
C SER A 157 14.49 -5.95 18.48
N ARG A 158 14.06 -5.15 19.44
CA ARG A 158 12.69 -5.16 19.95
C ARG A 158 11.67 -4.72 18.90
N LYS A 159 11.95 -3.62 18.17
CA LYS A 159 11.09 -3.16 17.06
C LYS A 159 10.95 -4.24 16.01
N CYS A 160 12.06 -4.82 15.56
CA CYS A 160 12.04 -5.90 14.57
C CYS A 160 11.15 -7.06 15.00
N ALA A 161 11.31 -7.59 16.21
CA ALA A 161 10.52 -8.71 16.70
C ALA A 161 9.01 -8.38 16.76
N LEU A 162 8.66 -7.17 17.22
CA LEU A 162 7.27 -6.72 17.29
C LEU A 162 6.66 -6.52 15.91
N VAL A 163 7.41 -5.97 14.95
CA VAL A 163 6.97 -5.80 13.56
C VAL A 163 6.81 -7.16 12.87
N GLU A 164 7.76 -8.08 13.05
CA GLU A 164 7.66 -9.45 12.51
C GLU A 164 6.42 -10.19 13.02
N TYR A 165 6.01 -9.91 14.25
CA TYR A 165 4.77 -10.46 14.81
C TYR A 165 3.52 -9.76 14.28
N ALA A 166 3.46 -8.42 14.33
CA ALA A 166 2.23 -7.67 14.12
C ALA A 166 1.90 -7.42 12.64
N LEU A 167 2.91 -7.22 11.79
CA LEU A 167 2.70 -6.88 10.39
C LEU A 167 1.95 -7.96 9.58
N PRO A 168 2.28 -9.26 9.72
CA PRO A 168 1.50 -10.31 9.07
C PRO A 168 0.04 -10.34 9.53
N LEU A 169 -0.23 -10.05 10.80
CA LEU A 169 -1.59 -10.02 11.34
C LEU A 169 -2.40 -8.86 10.76
N ASN A 170 -1.78 -7.70 10.59
CA ASN A 170 -2.42 -6.57 9.93
C ASN A 170 -2.74 -6.88 8.46
N ILE A 171 -1.80 -7.47 7.72
CA ILE A 171 -2.02 -7.84 6.30
C ILE A 171 -3.18 -8.84 6.18
N ASP A 172 -3.21 -9.87 7.02
CA ASP A 172 -4.32 -10.84 7.09
C ASP A 172 -5.65 -10.17 7.44
N GLY A 173 -5.61 -9.18 8.34
CA GLY A 173 -6.79 -8.36 8.68
C GLY A 173 -7.32 -7.56 7.48
N LEU A 174 -6.42 -6.90 6.73
CA LEU A 174 -6.77 -6.17 5.50
C LEU A 174 -7.39 -7.12 4.46
N GLU A 175 -6.79 -8.28 4.25
CA GLU A 175 -7.29 -9.29 3.32
C GLU A 175 -8.70 -9.78 3.70
N LYS A 176 -8.91 -10.08 4.98
CA LYS A 176 -10.22 -10.50 5.50
C LYS A 176 -11.30 -9.42 5.36
N ASP A 177 -10.94 -8.16 5.61
CA ASP A 177 -11.90 -7.06 5.48
C ASP A 177 -12.26 -6.79 4.01
N LEU A 178 -11.29 -6.87 3.11
CA LEU A 178 -11.53 -6.78 1.67
C LEU A 178 -12.38 -7.94 1.17
N ALA A 179 -12.14 -9.16 1.64
CA ALA A 179 -12.95 -10.33 1.29
C ALA A 179 -14.41 -10.19 1.76
N LYS A 180 -14.68 -9.60 2.95
CA LYS A 180 -16.04 -9.26 3.40
C LYS A 180 -16.71 -8.28 2.43
N TYR A 181 -15.93 -7.36 1.85
CA TYR A 181 -16.37 -6.42 0.83
C TYR A 181 -16.43 -7.03 -0.58
N ARG A 182 -16.17 -8.36 -0.70
CA ARG A 182 -16.13 -9.16 -1.93
C ARG A 182 -15.01 -8.77 -2.90
N ILE A 183 -13.95 -8.20 -2.38
CA ILE A 183 -12.74 -7.88 -3.14
C ILE A 183 -11.70 -8.94 -2.84
N VAL A 184 -11.18 -9.57 -3.89
CA VAL A 184 -10.12 -10.58 -3.81
C VAL A 184 -9.01 -10.17 -4.76
N TYR A 185 -7.78 -10.14 -4.26
CA TYR A 185 -6.59 -9.83 -5.03
C TYR A 185 -5.90 -11.10 -5.53
N ASP A 186 -5.35 -11.01 -6.72
CA ASP A 186 -4.52 -12.07 -7.30
C ASP A 186 -3.10 -12.01 -6.71
N THR A 187 -2.61 -10.79 -6.42
CA THR A 187 -1.24 -10.56 -5.92
C THR A 187 -1.23 -9.54 -4.79
N TRP A 188 -0.53 -9.89 -3.70
CA TRP A 188 -0.13 -8.98 -2.61
C TRP A 188 1.37 -8.69 -2.78
N PHE A 189 1.69 -7.62 -3.52
CA PHE A 189 3.06 -7.27 -3.86
C PHE A 189 3.75 -6.55 -2.70
N ARG A 190 4.87 -7.07 -2.21
CA ARG A 190 5.62 -6.51 -1.09
C ARG A 190 6.74 -5.59 -1.56
N GLU A 191 6.77 -4.33 -1.07
CA GLU A 191 7.85 -3.37 -1.34
C GLU A 191 9.22 -3.93 -0.95
N SER A 192 9.30 -4.63 0.19
CA SER A 192 10.54 -5.24 0.68
C SER A 192 11.19 -6.19 -0.34
N SER A 193 10.42 -6.75 -1.28
CA SER A 193 10.94 -7.60 -2.34
C SER A 193 11.81 -6.83 -3.33
N LEU A 194 11.48 -5.56 -3.60
CA LEU A 194 12.28 -4.68 -4.48
C LEU A 194 13.63 -4.34 -3.86
N HIS A 195 13.66 -4.13 -2.55
CA HIS A 195 14.90 -3.88 -1.82
C HIS A 195 15.77 -5.14 -1.78
N LYS A 196 15.20 -6.28 -1.43
CA LYS A 196 15.91 -7.57 -1.32
C LYS A 196 16.47 -8.04 -2.66
N SER A 197 15.77 -7.81 -3.76
CA SER A 197 16.22 -8.18 -5.11
C SER A 197 17.26 -7.22 -5.69
N GLY A 198 17.49 -6.05 -5.06
CA GLY A 198 18.35 -5.00 -5.58
C GLY A 198 17.73 -4.16 -6.69
N ALA A 199 16.43 -4.35 -6.99
CA ALA A 199 15.74 -3.61 -8.05
C ALA A 199 15.77 -2.09 -7.84
N VAL A 200 15.70 -1.62 -6.59
CA VAL A 200 15.80 -0.20 -6.25
C VAL A 200 17.14 0.38 -6.69
N LYS A 201 18.25 -0.30 -6.39
CA LYS A 201 19.59 0.12 -6.84
C LYS A 201 19.71 0.07 -8.36
N GLN A 202 19.19 -0.99 -8.97
CA GLN A 202 19.23 -1.18 -10.43
C GLN A 202 18.60 -0.01 -11.19
N ILE A 203 17.49 0.56 -10.70
CA ILE A 203 16.86 1.76 -11.31
C ILE A 203 17.81 2.95 -11.34
N VAL A 204 18.51 3.22 -10.23
CA VAL A 204 19.47 4.33 -10.16
C VAL A 204 20.62 4.09 -11.14
N ASP A 205 21.16 2.87 -11.16
CA ASP A 205 22.26 2.50 -12.06
C ASP A 205 21.82 2.67 -13.53
N MET A 206 20.64 2.17 -13.92
CA MET A 206 20.10 2.28 -15.29
C MET A 206 19.90 3.74 -15.73
N LEU A 207 19.34 4.59 -14.87
CA LEU A 207 19.17 6.02 -15.18
C LEU A 207 20.53 6.73 -15.32
N THR A 208 21.50 6.33 -14.51
CA THR A 208 22.87 6.88 -14.56
C THR A 208 23.62 6.45 -15.81
N GLU A 209 23.55 5.18 -16.18
CA GLU A 209 24.16 4.65 -17.42
C GLU A 209 23.59 5.31 -18.67
N LYS A 210 22.30 5.67 -18.63
CA LYS A 210 21.64 6.43 -19.71
C LYS A 210 21.97 7.93 -19.72
N GLY A 211 22.76 8.42 -18.75
CA GLY A 211 23.10 9.84 -18.62
C GLY A 211 21.95 10.73 -18.14
N GLN A 212 20.93 10.13 -17.53
CA GLN A 212 19.71 10.82 -17.08
C GLN A 212 19.80 11.30 -15.63
N THR A 213 20.98 11.18 -15.01
CA THR A 213 21.25 11.67 -13.65
C THR A 213 22.40 12.68 -13.65
N TYR A 214 22.51 13.42 -12.55
CA TYR A 214 23.65 14.26 -12.22
C TYR A 214 23.83 14.33 -10.70
N GLU A 215 25.04 14.68 -10.27
CA GLU A 215 25.34 14.89 -8.85
C GLU A 215 25.23 16.38 -8.50
N LYS A 216 24.58 16.68 -7.40
CA LYS A 216 24.49 18.01 -6.82
C LYS A 216 24.37 17.91 -5.30
N ASP A 217 25.20 18.68 -4.58
CA ASP A 217 25.22 18.73 -3.10
C ASP A 217 25.36 17.34 -2.45
N GLY A 218 26.14 16.44 -3.07
CA GLY A 218 26.35 15.05 -2.62
C GLY A 218 25.18 14.11 -2.87
N ALA A 219 24.11 14.57 -3.49
CA ALA A 219 22.93 13.78 -3.84
C ALA A 219 22.90 13.44 -5.33
N ILE A 220 22.28 12.31 -5.70
CA ILE A 220 22.03 11.93 -7.09
C ILE A 220 20.64 12.42 -7.49
N TRP A 221 20.60 13.24 -8.55
CA TRP A 221 19.38 13.84 -9.09
C TRP A 221 19.03 13.23 -10.45
N PHE A 222 17.75 13.02 -10.69
CA PHE A 222 17.19 12.65 -11.98
C PHE A 222 16.74 13.90 -12.74
N LYS A 223 17.11 13.99 -14.02
CA LYS A 223 16.73 15.07 -14.95
C LYS A 223 15.27 14.93 -15.38
N ALA A 224 14.35 14.95 -14.43
CA ALA A 224 12.94 14.68 -14.68
C ALA A 224 12.28 15.76 -15.55
N SER A 225 12.78 17.00 -15.49
CA SER A 225 12.32 18.12 -16.32
C SER A 225 12.55 17.87 -17.82
N ASP A 226 13.58 17.13 -18.22
CA ASP A 226 13.84 16.77 -19.62
C ASP A 226 12.78 15.81 -20.18
N PHE A 227 11.97 15.19 -19.30
CA PHE A 227 10.95 14.19 -19.63
C PHE A 227 9.52 14.63 -19.27
N GLY A 228 9.30 15.91 -18.96
CA GLY A 228 7.98 16.51 -18.77
C GLY A 228 7.48 16.59 -17.33
N ASP A 229 8.35 16.38 -16.32
CA ASP A 229 8.07 16.79 -14.94
C ASP A 229 8.33 18.31 -14.79
N ASP A 230 7.78 18.92 -13.76
CA ASP A 230 7.94 20.37 -13.48
C ASP A 230 9.32 20.73 -12.95
N GLN A 231 10.07 19.76 -12.41
CA GLN A 231 11.43 19.93 -11.86
C GLN A 231 12.18 18.61 -11.78
N ASP A 232 13.52 18.71 -11.63
CA ASP A 232 14.36 17.55 -11.37
C ASP A 232 14.13 16.99 -9.97
N ARG A 233 14.38 15.68 -9.80
CA ARG A 233 14.06 14.95 -8.57
C ARG A 233 15.27 14.25 -7.98
N VAL A 234 15.39 14.33 -6.65
CA VAL A 234 16.41 13.56 -5.93
C VAL A 234 16.05 12.09 -5.94
N LEU A 235 16.96 11.26 -6.44
CA LEU A 235 16.87 9.80 -6.34
C LEU A 235 17.55 9.29 -5.07
N VAL A 236 18.78 9.72 -4.83
CA VAL A 236 19.58 9.31 -3.67
C VAL A 236 20.02 10.55 -2.91
N ARG A 237 19.76 10.59 -1.63
CA ARG A 237 20.15 11.68 -0.74
C ARG A 237 21.64 11.68 -0.50
N ALA A 238 22.21 12.79 -0.01
CA ALA A 238 23.64 12.92 0.32
C ALA A 238 24.16 11.87 1.33
N ASN A 239 23.27 11.28 2.13
CA ASN A 239 23.61 10.19 3.03
C ASN A 239 23.57 8.80 2.38
N GLY A 240 23.42 8.71 1.07
CA GLY A 240 23.37 7.46 0.30
C GLY A 240 22.03 6.72 0.34
N ILE A 241 21.00 7.26 1.01
CA ILE A 241 19.68 6.61 1.13
C ILE A 241 18.78 7.03 -0.05
N PRO A 242 18.21 6.08 -0.81
CA PRO A 242 17.22 6.38 -1.83
C PRO A 242 16.00 7.14 -1.27
N THR A 243 15.42 8.01 -2.08
CA THR A 243 14.11 8.59 -1.78
C THR A 243 13.01 7.59 -2.10
N TYR A 244 11.79 7.82 -1.62
CA TYR A 244 10.63 6.97 -1.94
C TYR A 244 10.32 6.87 -3.42
N PHE A 245 10.76 7.84 -4.20
CA PHE A 245 10.54 7.84 -5.65
C PHE A 245 11.25 6.67 -6.35
N VAL A 246 12.40 6.22 -5.86
CA VAL A 246 13.14 5.13 -6.49
C VAL A 246 12.46 3.76 -6.36
N PRO A 247 11.99 3.33 -5.17
CA PRO A 247 11.15 2.14 -5.06
C PRO A 247 9.90 2.19 -5.94
N ASP A 248 9.23 3.35 -6.02
CA ASP A 248 8.05 3.52 -6.86
C ASP A 248 8.39 3.32 -8.36
N ILE A 249 9.50 3.88 -8.85
CA ILE A 249 9.97 3.63 -10.22
C ILE A 249 10.28 2.15 -10.43
N ALA A 250 10.96 1.51 -9.47
CA ALA A 250 11.32 0.09 -9.55
C ALA A 250 10.06 -0.79 -9.63
N TYR A 251 9.03 -0.43 -8.90
CA TYR A 251 7.76 -1.14 -8.91
C TYR A 251 7.03 -1.01 -10.26
N HIS A 252 6.94 0.20 -10.83
CA HIS A 252 6.31 0.38 -12.13
C HIS A 252 7.12 -0.26 -13.27
N TYR A 253 8.46 -0.22 -13.16
CA TYR A 253 9.32 -0.97 -14.07
C TYR A 253 9.10 -2.48 -13.95
N ASN A 254 8.92 -2.98 -12.72
CA ASN A 254 8.58 -4.39 -12.48
C ASN A 254 7.26 -4.77 -13.15
N LYS A 255 6.19 -3.97 -13.00
CA LYS A 255 4.89 -4.21 -13.65
C LYS A 255 5.04 -4.30 -15.18
N LEU A 256 5.62 -3.28 -15.79
CA LEU A 256 5.55 -3.09 -17.24
C LEU A 256 6.65 -3.82 -18.01
N VAL A 257 7.81 -4.08 -17.39
CA VAL A 257 8.97 -4.69 -18.05
C VAL A 257 9.24 -6.09 -17.52
N THR A 258 9.46 -6.23 -16.20
CA THR A 258 9.85 -7.53 -15.64
C THR A 258 8.72 -8.56 -15.73
N ARG A 259 7.49 -8.15 -15.36
CA ARG A 259 6.28 -8.99 -15.44
C ARG A 259 5.58 -8.89 -16.80
N GLY A 260 5.92 -7.88 -17.60
CA GLY A 260 5.48 -7.74 -18.99
C GLY A 260 3.99 -7.48 -19.16
N PHE A 261 3.36 -6.70 -18.29
CA PHE A 261 1.98 -6.25 -18.50
C PHE A 261 1.90 -5.28 -19.68
N ASP A 262 0.87 -5.46 -20.51
CA ASP A 262 0.59 -4.55 -21.62
C ASP A 262 0.11 -3.19 -21.11
N LYS A 263 -0.53 -3.17 -19.93
CA LYS A 263 -1.02 -1.98 -19.26
C LYS A 263 -1.03 -2.15 -17.75
N ALA A 264 -0.70 -1.07 -17.04
CA ALA A 264 -0.91 -0.93 -15.60
C ALA A 264 -1.90 0.23 -15.35
N ILE A 265 -2.83 0.03 -14.42
CA ILE A 265 -3.82 1.03 -14.01
C ILE A 265 -3.73 1.14 -12.50
N ASP A 266 -3.33 2.31 -12.00
CA ASP A 266 -3.24 2.57 -10.58
C ASP A 266 -4.38 3.49 -10.13
N ILE A 267 -5.09 3.14 -9.08
CA ILE A 267 -6.19 3.92 -8.53
C ILE A 267 -5.72 4.57 -7.23
N LEU A 268 -5.46 5.87 -7.28
CA LEU A 268 -4.83 6.65 -6.22
C LEU A 268 -5.74 7.75 -5.67
N GLY A 269 -5.46 8.21 -4.46
CA GLY A 269 -6.11 9.37 -3.86
C GLY A 269 -5.75 10.69 -4.55
N ALA A 270 -6.55 11.74 -4.30
CA ALA A 270 -6.38 13.05 -4.94
C ALA A 270 -5.07 13.77 -4.58
N ASP A 271 -4.44 13.39 -3.48
CA ASP A 271 -3.12 13.87 -3.03
C ASP A 271 -1.97 13.45 -3.96
N HIS A 272 -2.18 12.46 -4.83
CA HIS A 272 -1.19 11.95 -5.79
C HIS A 272 -1.18 12.66 -7.15
N HIS A 273 -1.89 13.79 -7.32
CA HIS A 273 -2.01 14.44 -8.64
C HIS A 273 -0.66 14.81 -9.27
N GLY A 274 0.31 15.33 -8.50
CA GLY A 274 1.67 15.64 -8.97
C GLY A 274 2.55 14.43 -9.27
N TYR A 275 2.11 13.24 -8.86
CA TYR A 275 2.85 11.99 -9.04
C TYR A 275 2.84 11.49 -10.49
N ILE A 276 1.76 11.77 -11.24
CA ILE A 276 1.53 11.23 -12.58
C ILE A 276 2.64 11.64 -13.56
N ALA A 277 2.92 12.95 -13.67
CA ALA A 277 3.94 13.47 -14.58
C ALA A 277 5.33 12.91 -14.22
N ARG A 278 5.65 12.92 -12.92
CA ARG A 278 6.90 12.41 -12.37
C ARG A 278 7.15 10.95 -12.71
N MET A 279 6.16 10.08 -12.52
CA MET A 279 6.30 8.65 -12.81
C MET A 279 6.43 8.39 -14.31
N LYS A 280 5.62 9.06 -15.13
CA LYS A 280 5.71 8.96 -16.60
C LYS A 280 7.06 9.46 -17.13
N ALA A 281 7.62 10.51 -16.55
CA ALA A 281 8.96 11.00 -16.89
C ALA A 281 10.02 9.93 -16.62
N ALA A 282 9.99 9.30 -15.44
CA ALA A 282 10.93 8.25 -15.06
C ALA A 282 10.85 7.02 -15.97
N LEU A 283 9.64 6.55 -16.28
CA LEU A 283 9.42 5.43 -17.20
C LEU A 283 9.95 5.75 -18.60
N THR A 284 9.68 6.96 -19.11
CA THR A 284 10.17 7.42 -20.41
C THR A 284 11.70 7.46 -20.45
N ALA A 285 12.34 7.97 -19.41
CA ALA A 285 13.79 8.02 -19.27
C ALA A 285 14.41 6.62 -19.27
N LEU A 286 13.73 5.64 -18.69
CA LEU A 286 14.13 4.23 -18.71
C LEU A 286 13.91 3.56 -20.08
N GLY A 287 13.21 4.22 -21.01
CA GLY A 287 12.86 3.68 -22.32
C GLY A 287 11.59 2.83 -22.32
N VAL A 288 10.78 2.95 -21.29
CA VAL A 288 9.47 2.30 -21.18
C VAL A 288 8.40 3.20 -21.80
N ASP A 289 7.50 2.62 -22.57
CA ASP A 289 6.33 3.36 -23.09
C ASP A 289 5.40 3.77 -21.94
N ALA A 290 5.49 5.04 -21.54
CA ALA A 290 4.71 5.60 -20.44
C ALA A 290 3.19 5.64 -20.70
N SER A 291 2.73 5.44 -21.96
CA SER A 291 1.30 5.29 -22.28
C SER A 291 0.70 3.98 -21.74
N LYS A 292 1.55 3.04 -21.36
CA LYS A 292 1.15 1.80 -20.68
C LYS A 292 0.72 2.00 -19.23
N LEU A 293 1.02 3.16 -18.63
CA LEU A 293 0.59 3.50 -17.28
C LEU A 293 -0.58 4.50 -17.32
N ASP A 294 -1.73 4.09 -16.81
CA ASP A 294 -2.85 4.97 -16.50
C ASP A 294 -2.99 5.12 -14.98
N ILE A 295 -3.29 6.34 -14.55
CA ILE A 295 -3.54 6.65 -13.15
C ILE A 295 -4.92 7.28 -13.03
N VAL A 296 -5.77 6.64 -12.24
CA VAL A 296 -7.13 7.11 -11.93
C VAL A 296 -7.11 7.78 -10.56
N ILE A 297 -7.39 9.08 -10.54
CA ILE A 297 -7.42 9.85 -9.30
C ILE A 297 -8.84 9.84 -8.70
N MET A 298 -8.92 9.43 -7.44
CA MET A 298 -10.17 9.42 -6.67
C MET A 298 -10.28 10.63 -5.78
N GLN A 299 -11.51 11.15 -5.65
CA GLN A 299 -11.83 12.20 -4.67
C GLN A 299 -11.90 11.62 -3.25
N MET A 300 -11.59 12.48 -2.28
CA MET A 300 -11.70 12.16 -0.85
C MET A 300 -13.12 11.74 -0.47
N VAL A 301 -13.24 10.82 0.48
CA VAL A 301 -14.50 10.41 1.10
C VAL A 301 -14.62 11.09 2.46
N MET A 302 -15.72 11.79 2.67
CA MET A 302 -16.07 12.38 3.96
C MET A 302 -17.32 11.70 4.51
N LEU A 303 -17.28 11.40 5.81
CA LEU A 303 -18.47 10.98 6.55
C LEU A 303 -19.06 12.22 7.23
N VAL A 304 -20.32 12.51 6.92
CA VAL A 304 -21.05 13.62 7.53
C VAL A 304 -22.09 13.05 8.47
N ARG A 305 -22.07 13.47 9.74
CA ARG A 305 -23.10 13.19 10.74
C ARG A 305 -23.77 14.48 11.15
N ASN A 306 -25.11 14.52 11.09
CA ASN A 306 -25.92 15.70 11.50
C ASN A 306 -25.53 17.02 10.79
N GLY A 307 -24.95 16.94 9.59
CA GLY A 307 -24.55 18.10 8.82
C GLY A 307 -23.11 18.60 9.08
N GLU A 308 -22.34 17.89 9.91
CA GLU A 308 -20.91 18.10 10.19
C GLU A 308 -20.06 16.94 9.71
#